data_81fc1f6dd2f2d3d6fa4b3ed531a9416f
#
_entry.id   81fc1f6dd2f2d3d6fa4b3ed531a9416f
#
_cell.length_a   1.000
_cell.length_b   1.000
_cell.length_c   1.000
_cell.angle_alpha   90.00
_cell.angle_beta   90.00
_cell.angle_gamma   90.00
#
_symmetry.space_group_name_H-M   'P 1'
#
loop_
_entity.id
_entity.type
_entity.pdbx_description
1 polymer ?
#
loop_
_entity_poly.entity_id
_entity_poly.type
_entity_poly.pdbx_seq_one_letter_code
_entity_poly.pdbx_strand_id
1 'polypeptide(L)'
;YVLQSWSKQGNLNPIPVAKADGIYFYDFDGNRYTDMSSQLVNLNLGYGNKAIGDAIIGVKADMADHISSRKLESAFERTIYSYKKHWGGFKVDNMMFYVLNDFSDDEIESIAEKIQSEKERYISVNKLYVAVSKTNNKLKSLPKTYQIVLRMLRLAVRANMTPMFYDRLEVKKLILAVDDISLLESIYNENLKKLEVYDRDNGTDYMSFLRLYLKYD
;
A
#
# COMPACT_ATOMS: atom_id res chain seq x y z
N TYR A 1 -30.26 -13.88 10.07
CA TYR A 1 -31.23 -13.11 9.27
C TYR A 1 -30.50 -11.92 8.66
N VAL A 2 -30.55 -11.80 7.33
CA VAL A 2 -30.04 -10.62 6.60
C VAL A 2 -31.24 -9.75 6.27
N LEU A 3 -31.26 -8.54 6.82
CA LEU A 3 -32.27 -7.53 6.46
C LEU A 3 -31.86 -6.87 5.15
N GLN A 4 -32.72 -6.94 4.14
CA GLN A 4 -32.50 -6.26 2.88
C GLN A 4 -33.19 -4.89 2.91
N SER A 5 -32.40 -3.85 2.63
CA SER A 5 -32.91 -2.49 2.48
C SER A 5 -33.78 -2.38 1.22
N TRP A 6 -34.77 -1.48 1.24
CA TRP A 6 -35.59 -1.11 0.08
C TRP A 6 -36.60 -2.15 -0.38
N SER A 7 -36.82 -3.21 0.40
CA SER A 7 -37.74 -4.28 0.05
C SER A 7 -38.65 -4.69 1.23
N LYS A 8 -39.89 -5.09 0.93
CA LYS A 8 -40.79 -5.68 1.93
C LYS A 8 -40.28 -7.07 2.27
N GLN A 9 -39.76 -7.27 3.47
CA GLN A 9 -39.04 -8.49 3.89
C GLN A 9 -39.82 -9.79 3.69
N GLY A 10 -41.16 -9.77 3.88
CA GLY A 10 -41.99 -10.95 3.71
C GLY A 10 -42.26 -11.40 2.26
N ASN A 11 -41.86 -10.59 1.27
CA ASN A 11 -42.03 -10.88 -0.15
C ASN A 11 -40.71 -11.13 -0.88
N LEU A 12 -39.62 -11.25 -0.15
CA LEU A 12 -38.31 -11.50 -0.73
C LEU A 12 -38.12 -12.99 -1.05
N ASN A 13 -37.71 -13.27 -2.29
CA ASN A 13 -37.26 -14.58 -2.71
C ASN A 13 -35.84 -14.41 -3.29
N PRO A 14 -34.82 -14.19 -2.44
CA PRO A 14 -33.47 -13.98 -2.89
C PRO A 14 -32.90 -15.26 -3.50
N ILE A 15 -32.15 -15.11 -4.60
CA ILE A 15 -31.40 -16.20 -5.19
C ILE A 15 -30.12 -16.39 -4.35
N PRO A 16 -29.92 -17.56 -3.70
CA PRO A 16 -28.69 -17.80 -2.93
C PRO A 16 -27.55 -18.06 -3.90
N VAL A 17 -26.52 -17.19 -3.88
CA VAL A 17 -25.36 -17.29 -4.77
C VAL A 17 -24.32 -18.25 -4.21
N ALA A 18 -24.00 -19.31 -4.97
CA ALA A 18 -22.98 -20.30 -4.65
C ALA A 18 -21.59 -19.86 -5.13
N LYS A 19 -21.50 -19.28 -6.31
CA LYS A 19 -20.26 -18.73 -6.89
C LYS A 19 -20.57 -17.63 -7.89
N ALA A 20 -19.56 -16.83 -8.21
CA ALA A 20 -19.65 -15.80 -9.23
C ALA A 20 -18.32 -15.63 -9.95
N ASP A 21 -18.36 -15.31 -11.26
CA ASP A 21 -17.20 -15.09 -12.11
C ASP A 21 -17.56 -14.17 -13.29
N GLY A 22 -16.74 -13.14 -13.52
CA GLY A 22 -16.98 -12.13 -14.55
C GLY A 22 -18.32 -11.43 -14.38
N ILE A 23 -19.21 -11.55 -15.34
CA ILE A 23 -20.56 -10.97 -15.31
C ILE A 23 -21.63 -12.01 -14.87
N TYR A 24 -21.21 -13.22 -14.51
CA TYR A 24 -22.13 -14.31 -14.18
C TYR A 24 -22.07 -14.64 -12.69
N PHE A 25 -23.22 -15.03 -12.16
CA PHE A 25 -23.31 -15.71 -10.87
C PHE A 25 -24.13 -16.99 -11.01
N TYR A 26 -23.94 -17.90 -10.07
CA TYR A 26 -24.53 -19.22 -10.08
C TYR A 26 -25.21 -19.47 -8.73
N ASP A 27 -26.41 -20.05 -8.75
CA ASP A 27 -27.06 -20.52 -7.54
C ASP A 27 -26.53 -21.91 -7.10
N PHE A 28 -27.06 -22.43 -6.01
CA PHE A 28 -26.67 -23.76 -5.51
C PHE A 28 -27.16 -24.91 -6.38
N ASP A 29 -28.15 -24.70 -7.25
CA ASP A 29 -28.67 -25.67 -8.21
C ASP A 29 -27.85 -25.65 -9.52
N GLY A 30 -26.87 -24.76 -9.64
CA GLY A 30 -25.99 -24.64 -10.80
C GLY A 30 -26.55 -23.77 -11.94
N ASN A 31 -27.70 -23.13 -11.75
CA ASN A 31 -28.24 -22.21 -12.75
C ASN A 31 -27.36 -20.97 -12.86
N ARG A 32 -27.09 -20.55 -14.11
CA ARG A 32 -26.28 -19.38 -14.42
C ARG A 32 -27.16 -18.16 -14.65
N TYR A 33 -26.84 -17.08 -14.00
CA TYR A 33 -27.49 -15.78 -14.15
C TYR A 33 -26.48 -14.75 -14.65
N THR A 34 -26.95 -13.79 -15.46
CA THR A 34 -26.15 -12.65 -15.91
C THR A 34 -26.47 -11.44 -15.04
N ASP A 35 -25.47 -10.85 -14.41
CA ASP A 35 -25.62 -9.61 -13.65
C ASP A 35 -25.54 -8.41 -14.59
N MET A 36 -26.70 -7.93 -15.03
CA MET A 36 -26.81 -6.76 -15.90
C MET A 36 -26.71 -5.44 -15.15
N SER A 37 -26.75 -5.47 -13.82
CA SER A 37 -26.74 -4.28 -12.96
C SER A 37 -25.42 -4.06 -12.23
N SER A 38 -24.45 -4.96 -12.40
CA SER A 38 -23.16 -4.93 -11.67
C SER A 38 -23.37 -4.73 -10.16
N GLN A 39 -24.34 -5.43 -9.57
CA GLN A 39 -24.78 -5.22 -8.18
C GLN A 39 -25.04 -3.74 -7.84
N LEU A 40 -25.87 -3.07 -8.61
CA LEU A 40 -26.14 -1.64 -8.46
C LEU A 40 -24.84 -0.80 -8.55
N VAL A 41 -24.06 -1.04 -9.61
CA VAL A 41 -22.77 -0.38 -9.92
C VAL A 41 -21.62 -0.64 -8.93
N ASN A 42 -21.73 -1.63 -8.05
CA ASN A 42 -20.66 -1.96 -7.11
C ASN A 42 -19.59 -2.91 -7.67
N LEU A 43 -19.83 -3.53 -8.84
CA LEU A 43 -18.97 -4.53 -9.46
C LEU A 43 -18.59 -4.18 -10.90
N ASN A 44 -18.04 -2.99 -11.11
CA ASN A 44 -17.67 -2.50 -12.45
C ASN A 44 -16.61 -3.37 -13.17
N LEU A 45 -15.87 -4.20 -12.42
CA LEU A 45 -14.83 -5.10 -12.95
C LEU A 45 -15.26 -6.58 -12.97
N GLY A 46 -16.53 -6.87 -12.63
CA GLY A 46 -17.05 -8.22 -12.55
C GLY A 46 -16.71 -8.97 -11.27
N TYR A 47 -17.33 -10.14 -11.11
CA TYR A 47 -17.10 -11.03 -9.98
C TYR A 47 -15.76 -11.75 -10.11
N GLY A 48 -15.05 -11.92 -8.99
CA GLY A 48 -13.88 -12.79 -8.91
C GLY A 48 -12.73 -12.42 -9.85
N ASN A 49 -12.66 -11.17 -10.28
CA ASN A 49 -11.59 -10.69 -11.14
C ASN A 49 -10.23 -10.98 -10.47
N LYS A 50 -9.50 -11.97 -11.00
CA LYS A 50 -8.22 -12.44 -10.46
C LYS A 50 -7.11 -11.42 -10.64
N ALA A 51 -7.35 -10.46 -11.52
CA ALA A 51 -6.39 -9.45 -11.92
C ALA A 51 -6.45 -8.18 -11.08
N ILE A 52 -7.35 -8.06 -10.10
CA ILE A 52 -7.45 -6.87 -9.26
C ILE A 52 -6.42 -6.96 -8.13
N GLY A 53 -5.42 -6.08 -8.18
CA GLY A 53 -4.60 -5.76 -7.03
C GLY A 53 -3.36 -6.61 -6.84
N ASP A 54 -2.54 -6.76 -7.88
CA ASP A 54 -1.27 -7.47 -7.79
C ASP A 54 -0.26 -6.74 -6.90
N ALA A 55 -0.20 -5.42 -6.99
CA ALA A 55 0.70 -4.61 -6.17
C ALA A 55 0.08 -3.27 -5.75
N ILE A 56 0.57 -2.71 -4.65
CA ILE A 56 0.24 -1.36 -4.19
C ILE A 56 1.52 -0.52 -4.13
N ILE A 57 1.51 0.61 -4.82
CA ILE A 57 2.49 1.68 -4.63
C ILE A 57 1.88 2.74 -3.74
N GLY A 58 2.49 3.00 -2.60
CA GLY A 58 2.15 4.11 -1.72
C GLY A 58 3.15 5.26 -1.89
N VAL A 59 2.65 6.48 -1.93
CA VAL A 59 3.46 7.69 -2.07
C VAL A 59 3.08 8.68 -0.99
N LYS A 60 4.06 9.20 -0.27
CA LYS A 60 3.91 10.30 0.67
C LYS A 60 4.80 11.45 0.24
N ALA A 61 4.19 12.59 -0.05
CA ALA A 61 4.91 13.82 -0.39
C ALA A 61 4.80 14.83 0.77
N ASP A 62 5.94 15.43 1.11
CA ASP A 62 6.01 16.59 1.98
C ASP A 62 6.05 17.84 1.10
N MET A 63 4.93 18.57 1.06
CA MET A 63 4.69 19.66 0.13
C MET A 63 4.25 20.92 0.85
N ALA A 64 4.66 22.06 0.28
CA ALA A 64 4.33 23.38 0.81
C ALA A 64 2.89 23.83 0.45
N ASP A 65 2.28 23.28 -0.63
CA ASP A 65 0.99 23.75 -1.12
C ASP A 65 0.13 22.67 -1.81
N HIS A 66 -1.20 22.89 -1.84
CA HIS A 66 -2.18 21.99 -2.45
C HIS A 66 -2.17 21.97 -3.99
N ILE A 67 -1.70 23.02 -4.64
CA ILE A 67 -1.68 23.11 -6.12
C ILE A 67 -0.60 22.19 -6.64
N SER A 68 0.56 22.20 -6.02
CA SER A 68 1.67 21.28 -6.32
C SER A 68 1.28 19.82 -6.07
N SER A 69 0.44 19.56 -5.07
CA SER A 69 -0.11 18.22 -4.80
C SER A 69 -0.86 17.66 -5.99
N ARG A 70 -1.78 18.43 -6.60
CA ARG A 70 -2.58 17.98 -7.76
C ARG A 70 -1.72 17.79 -9.01
N LYS A 71 -0.73 18.66 -9.23
CA LYS A 71 0.19 18.52 -10.38
C LYS A 71 1.03 17.25 -10.25
N LEU A 72 1.53 16.98 -9.06
CA LEU A 72 2.32 15.79 -8.76
C LEU A 72 1.48 14.52 -8.93
N GLU A 73 0.26 14.48 -8.40
CA GLU A 73 -0.70 13.39 -8.56
C GLU A 73 -0.96 13.11 -10.04
N SER A 74 -1.26 14.14 -10.83
CA SER A 74 -1.46 14.00 -12.29
C SER A 74 -0.20 13.52 -13.02
N ALA A 75 1.00 13.83 -12.53
CA ALA A 75 2.24 13.33 -13.11
C ALA A 75 2.41 11.82 -12.84
N PHE A 76 2.10 11.39 -11.62
CA PHE A 76 2.14 9.96 -11.25
C PHE A 76 1.13 9.14 -12.05
N GLU A 77 -0.11 9.64 -12.16
CA GLU A 77 -1.15 9.00 -12.95
C GLU A 77 -0.76 8.86 -14.42
N ARG A 78 -0.19 9.91 -15.01
CA ARG A 78 0.32 9.84 -16.41
C ARG A 78 1.43 8.79 -16.55
N THR A 79 2.33 8.71 -15.57
CA THR A 79 3.39 7.70 -15.56
C THR A 79 2.81 6.29 -15.56
N ILE A 80 1.84 5.99 -14.70
CA ILE A 80 1.20 4.67 -14.63
C ILE A 80 0.36 4.40 -15.89
N TYR A 81 -0.41 5.38 -16.35
CA TYR A 81 -1.25 5.28 -17.55
C TYR A 81 -0.46 4.95 -18.81
N SER A 82 0.80 5.38 -18.90
CA SER A 82 1.67 5.13 -20.08
C SER A 82 1.88 3.63 -20.35
N TYR A 83 1.71 2.78 -19.36
CA TYR A 83 1.82 1.32 -19.49
C TYR A 83 0.58 0.66 -20.10
N LYS A 84 -0.53 1.40 -20.26
CA LYS A 84 -1.80 0.91 -20.85
C LYS A 84 -2.37 -0.34 -20.16
N LYS A 85 -2.15 -0.45 -18.86
CA LYS A 85 -2.64 -1.54 -18.00
C LYS A 85 -3.67 -1.01 -17.00
N HIS A 86 -4.33 -1.93 -16.30
CA HIS A 86 -5.37 -1.55 -15.33
C HIS A 86 -4.74 -1.11 -14.01
N TRP A 87 -5.22 -0.01 -13.49
CA TRP A 87 -4.81 0.51 -12.19
C TRP A 87 -5.94 1.35 -11.57
N GLY A 88 -5.87 1.53 -10.27
CA GLY A 88 -6.75 2.44 -9.54
C GLY A 88 -5.97 3.24 -8.52
N GLY A 89 -6.38 4.48 -8.28
CA GLY A 89 -5.74 5.35 -7.30
C GLY A 89 -6.73 5.85 -6.26
N PHE A 90 -6.25 6.06 -5.04
CA PHE A 90 -7.00 6.72 -3.99
C PHE A 90 -6.06 7.51 -3.08
N LYS A 91 -6.61 8.49 -2.38
CA LYS A 91 -5.87 9.37 -1.49
C LYS A 91 -6.39 9.28 -0.07
N VAL A 92 -5.47 9.20 0.88
CA VAL A 92 -5.77 9.25 2.31
C VAL A 92 -4.82 10.28 2.93
N ASP A 93 -5.37 11.36 3.47
CA ASP A 93 -4.63 12.50 3.98
C ASP A 93 -3.65 13.07 2.92
N ASN A 94 -2.36 13.08 3.21
CA ASN A 94 -1.29 13.51 2.30
C ASN A 94 -0.56 12.33 1.62
N MET A 95 -1.18 11.17 1.59
CA MET A 95 -0.65 9.97 0.96
C MET A 95 -1.52 9.55 -0.23
N MET A 96 -0.88 9.13 -1.30
CA MET A 96 -1.49 8.59 -2.51
C MET A 96 -1.16 7.10 -2.60
N PHE A 97 -2.15 6.30 -3.00
CA PHE A 97 -1.99 4.86 -3.17
C PHE A 97 -2.46 4.45 -4.55
N TYR A 98 -1.64 3.68 -5.25
CA TYR A 98 -1.93 3.15 -6.58
C TYR A 98 -1.94 1.64 -6.52
N VAL A 99 -3.09 1.06 -6.83
CA VAL A 99 -3.28 -0.39 -6.96
C VAL A 99 -3.02 -0.74 -8.41
N LEU A 100 -1.99 -1.50 -8.65
CA LEU A 100 -1.57 -1.93 -9.98
C LEU A 100 -2.05 -3.34 -10.26
N ASN A 101 -2.40 -3.60 -11.51
CA ASN A 101 -2.93 -4.87 -11.94
C ASN A 101 -2.27 -5.33 -13.24
N ASP A 102 -1.80 -6.57 -13.27
CA ASP A 102 -1.11 -7.19 -14.41
C ASP A 102 0.21 -6.48 -14.79
N PHE A 103 0.90 -5.91 -13.80
CA PHE A 103 2.22 -5.32 -13.96
C PHE A 103 3.30 -6.32 -13.55
N SER A 104 4.38 -6.42 -14.33
CA SER A 104 5.57 -7.17 -13.92
C SER A 104 6.33 -6.43 -12.82
N ASP A 105 7.19 -7.17 -12.09
CA ASP A 105 8.03 -6.58 -11.04
C ASP A 105 8.94 -5.47 -11.60
N ASP A 106 9.50 -5.65 -12.81
CA ASP A 106 10.34 -4.65 -13.49
C ASP A 106 9.55 -3.39 -13.84
N GLU A 107 8.30 -3.54 -14.30
CA GLU A 107 7.43 -2.39 -14.59
C GLU A 107 7.07 -1.62 -13.32
N ILE A 108 6.77 -2.35 -12.22
CA ILE A 108 6.46 -1.75 -10.92
C ILE A 108 7.68 -0.99 -10.38
N GLU A 109 8.87 -1.56 -10.49
CA GLU A 109 10.12 -0.90 -10.12
C GLU A 109 10.34 0.36 -10.94
N SER A 110 10.22 0.27 -12.27
CA SER A 110 10.35 1.42 -13.18
C SER A 110 9.35 2.54 -12.87
N ILE A 111 8.10 2.19 -12.53
CA ILE A 111 7.09 3.16 -12.12
C ILE A 111 7.51 3.85 -10.82
N ALA A 112 7.95 3.09 -9.82
CA ALA A 112 8.34 3.63 -8.53
C ALA A 112 9.54 4.59 -8.65
N GLU A 113 10.52 4.26 -9.47
CA GLU A 113 11.68 5.10 -9.74
C GLU A 113 11.29 6.38 -10.49
N LYS A 114 10.43 6.28 -11.52
CA LYS A 114 9.91 7.45 -12.23
C LYS A 114 9.11 8.37 -11.32
N ILE A 115 8.25 7.80 -10.46
CA ILE A 115 7.52 8.57 -9.44
C ILE A 115 8.52 9.29 -8.52
N GLN A 116 9.56 8.60 -8.07
CA GLN A 116 10.58 9.17 -7.21
C GLN A 116 11.33 10.33 -7.89
N SER A 117 11.63 10.21 -9.19
CA SER A 117 12.33 11.24 -9.97
C SER A 117 11.49 12.49 -10.23
N GLU A 118 10.16 12.41 -10.14
CA GLU A 118 9.29 13.58 -10.29
C GLU A 118 9.56 14.67 -9.23
N LYS A 119 10.13 14.30 -8.06
CA LYS A 119 10.56 15.27 -7.05
C LYS A 119 11.44 16.36 -7.63
N GLU A 120 12.37 16.02 -8.54
CA GLU A 120 13.34 16.95 -9.11
C GLU A 120 12.67 18.02 -9.99
N ARG A 121 11.46 17.75 -10.49
CA ARG A 121 10.70 18.64 -11.36
C ARG A 121 9.85 19.66 -10.60
N TYR A 122 9.62 19.43 -9.29
CA TYR A 122 8.75 20.26 -8.48
C TYR A 122 9.50 20.82 -7.28
N ILE A 123 9.87 22.11 -7.35
CA ILE A 123 10.63 22.84 -6.31
C ILE A 123 9.88 22.85 -4.96
N SER A 124 8.54 22.83 -4.99
CA SER A 124 7.69 22.84 -3.80
C SER A 124 7.59 21.49 -3.07
N VAL A 125 8.20 20.44 -3.60
CA VAL A 125 8.26 19.11 -2.96
C VAL A 125 9.56 18.98 -2.18
N ASN A 126 9.49 19.14 -0.87
CA ASN A 126 10.65 19.02 0.01
C ASN A 126 11.17 17.59 0.04
N LYS A 127 10.26 16.64 0.26
CA LYS A 127 10.58 15.20 0.32
C LYS A 127 9.47 14.38 -0.32
N LEU A 128 9.87 13.33 -1.02
CA LEU A 128 8.99 12.35 -1.63
C LEU A 128 9.40 10.95 -1.19
N TYR A 129 8.47 10.20 -0.62
CA TYR A 129 8.70 8.83 -0.17
C TYR A 129 7.79 7.90 -0.95
N VAL A 130 8.37 6.85 -1.50
CA VAL A 130 7.69 5.82 -2.29
C VAL A 130 7.87 4.48 -1.59
N ALA A 131 6.78 3.74 -1.42
CA ALA A 131 6.81 2.39 -0.88
C ALA A 131 6.05 1.43 -1.80
N VAL A 132 6.65 0.30 -2.11
CA VAL A 132 6.13 -0.71 -3.04
C VAL A 132 5.90 -2.00 -2.29
N SER A 133 4.67 -2.52 -2.35
CA SER A 133 4.32 -3.80 -1.73
C SER A 133 4.98 -4.97 -2.47
N LYS A 134 4.92 -6.14 -1.83
CA LYS A 134 5.11 -7.40 -2.54
C LYS A 134 3.98 -7.61 -3.54
N THR A 135 4.31 -8.12 -4.73
CA THR A 135 3.32 -8.61 -5.71
C THR A 135 2.52 -9.76 -5.11
N ASN A 136 1.20 -9.70 -5.19
CA ASN A 136 0.32 -10.67 -4.56
C ASN A 136 -0.99 -10.83 -5.33
N ASN A 137 -1.21 -12.01 -5.89
CA ASN A 137 -2.34 -12.34 -6.76
C ASN A 137 -3.63 -12.68 -5.98
N LYS A 138 -3.77 -12.24 -4.72
CA LYS A 138 -4.95 -12.56 -3.90
C LYS A 138 -5.67 -11.29 -3.45
N LEU A 139 -6.84 -11.03 -4.03
CA LEU A 139 -7.70 -9.90 -3.65
C LEU A 139 -7.95 -9.80 -2.13
N LYS A 140 -8.12 -10.95 -1.45
CA LYS A 140 -8.31 -11.00 0.01
C LYS A 140 -7.15 -10.44 0.80
N SER A 141 -5.97 -10.31 0.21
CA SER A 141 -4.78 -9.77 0.86
C SER A 141 -4.62 -8.26 0.72
N LEU A 142 -5.40 -7.59 -0.15
CA LEU A 142 -5.28 -6.14 -0.38
C LEU A 142 -5.36 -5.29 0.89
N PRO A 143 -6.29 -5.52 1.83
CA PRO A 143 -6.33 -4.74 3.07
C PRO A 143 -5.04 -4.90 3.89
N LYS A 144 -4.51 -6.12 3.96
CA LYS A 144 -3.23 -6.39 4.64
C LYS A 144 -2.06 -5.74 3.90
N THR A 145 -2.04 -5.85 2.58
CA THR A 145 -1.01 -5.23 1.73
C THR A 145 -1.02 -3.70 1.89
N TYR A 146 -2.19 -3.07 1.91
CA TYR A 146 -2.33 -1.65 2.20
C TYR A 146 -1.73 -1.26 3.56
N GLN A 147 -2.04 -2.01 4.62
CA GLN A 147 -1.47 -1.76 5.95
C GLN A 147 0.05 -1.89 5.96
N ILE A 148 0.60 -2.86 5.25
CA ILE A 148 2.05 -3.03 5.10
C ILE A 148 2.65 -1.80 4.40
N VAL A 149 2.10 -1.35 3.28
CA VAL A 149 2.58 -0.17 2.54
C VAL A 149 2.50 1.08 3.41
N LEU A 150 1.44 1.25 4.18
CA LEU A 150 1.30 2.36 5.12
C LEU A 150 2.40 2.37 6.19
N ARG A 151 2.75 1.19 6.74
CA ARG A 151 3.86 1.05 7.70
C ARG A 151 5.22 1.30 7.02
N MET A 152 5.39 0.82 5.80
CA MET A 152 6.61 1.08 5.00
C MET A 152 6.80 2.58 4.76
N LEU A 153 5.76 3.33 4.41
CA LEU A 153 5.84 4.78 4.25
C LEU A 153 6.26 5.48 5.56
N ARG A 154 5.73 5.05 6.71
CA ARG A 154 6.14 5.57 8.01
C ARG A 154 7.62 5.26 8.30
N LEU A 155 8.07 4.06 7.98
CA LEU A 155 9.47 3.66 8.12
C LEU A 155 10.37 4.43 7.15
N ALA A 156 9.95 4.61 5.89
CA ALA A 156 10.65 5.38 4.87
C ALA A 156 10.92 6.82 5.32
N VAL A 157 9.92 7.47 5.91
CA VAL A 157 10.05 8.81 6.48
C VAL A 157 11.07 8.84 7.62
N ARG A 158 10.99 7.90 8.56
CA ARG A 158 11.89 7.84 9.73
C ARG A 158 13.32 7.51 9.34
N ALA A 159 13.51 6.56 8.44
CA ALA A 159 14.82 6.11 7.97
C ALA A 159 15.40 7.01 6.85
N ASN A 160 14.62 7.95 6.33
CA ASN A 160 14.94 8.77 5.16
C ASN A 160 15.37 7.92 3.94
N MET A 161 14.65 6.81 3.71
CA MET A 161 14.92 5.83 2.65
C MET A 161 13.78 5.82 1.64
N THR A 162 14.09 6.00 0.35
CA THR A 162 13.11 5.99 -0.74
C THR A 162 13.80 5.77 -2.09
N PRO A 163 13.24 5.01 -3.03
CA PRO A 163 12.05 4.16 -2.87
C PRO A 163 12.31 2.94 -1.98
N MET A 164 11.27 2.45 -1.30
CA MET A 164 11.34 1.31 -0.42
C MET A 164 10.53 0.15 -1.01
N PHE A 165 11.20 -0.96 -1.32
CA PHE A 165 10.59 -2.17 -1.86
C PHE A 165 10.45 -3.23 -0.77
N TYR A 166 9.26 -3.82 -0.61
CA TYR A 166 9.01 -4.81 0.43
C TYR A 166 9.99 -6.00 0.34
N ASP A 167 10.26 -6.50 -0.87
CA ASP A 167 11.10 -7.67 -1.06
C ASP A 167 12.56 -7.43 -0.68
N ARG A 168 13.02 -6.18 -0.70
CA ARG A 168 14.39 -5.75 -0.35
C ARG A 168 14.57 -5.37 1.13
N LEU A 169 13.51 -5.50 1.95
CA LEU A 169 13.56 -5.05 3.34
C LEU A 169 14.28 -6.02 4.30
N GLU A 170 14.50 -7.26 3.88
CA GLU A 170 15.18 -8.29 4.69
C GLU A 170 14.72 -8.31 6.16
N VAL A 171 15.63 -8.12 7.11
CA VAL A 171 15.33 -8.09 8.55
C VAL A 171 14.31 -6.99 8.92
N LYS A 172 14.26 -5.87 8.18
CA LYS A 172 13.29 -4.79 8.43
C LYS A 172 11.82 -5.26 8.27
N LYS A 173 11.58 -6.38 7.57
CA LYS A 173 10.25 -7.01 7.52
C LYS A 173 9.73 -7.42 8.90
N LEU A 174 10.62 -7.79 9.82
CA LEU A 174 10.26 -8.12 11.20
C LEU A 174 9.70 -6.89 11.92
N ILE A 175 10.32 -5.72 11.73
CA ILE A 175 9.84 -4.45 12.29
C ILE A 175 8.44 -4.11 11.76
N LEU A 176 8.20 -4.36 10.46
CA LEU A 176 6.88 -4.13 9.85
C LEU A 176 5.82 -5.13 10.35
N ALA A 177 6.22 -6.30 10.82
CA ALA A 177 5.33 -7.32 11.33
C ALA A 177 4.91 -7.09 12.81
N VAL A 178 5.63 -6.22 13.53
CA VAL A 178 5.31 -5.88 14.92
C VAL A 178 4.15 -4.90 14.94
N ASP A 179 3.01 -5.33 15.49
CA ASP A 179 1.82 -4.50 15.65
C ASP A 179 1.92 -3.60 16.89
N ASP A 180 2.58 -4.08 17.92
CA ASP A 180 2.73 -3.39 19.19
C ASP A 180 4.03 -2.57 19.24
N ILE A 181 3.89 -1.25 19.13
CA ILE A 181 5.02 -0.32 19.22
C ILE A 181 5.66 -0.37 20.61
N SER A 182 4.89 -0.67 21.67
CA SER A 182 5.41 -0.74 23.04
C SER A 182 6.46 -1.83 23.20
N LEU A 183 6.33 -2.93 22.44
CA LEU A 183 7.35 -3.98 22.38
C LEU A 183 8.68 -3.47 21.83
N LEU A 184 8.63 -2.68 20.76
CA LEU A 184 9.85 -2.07 20.17
C LEU A 184 10.49 -1.07 21.11
N GLU A 185 9.68 -0.28 21.84
CA GLU A 185 10.14 0.65 22.86
C GLU A 185 10.77 -0.07 24.05
N SER A 186 10.20 -1.19 24.49
CA SER A 186 10.78 -2.04 25.55
C SER A 186 12.16 -2.55 25.13
N ILE A 187 12.26 -3.17 23.94
CA ILE A 187 13.53 -3.67 23.40
C ILE A 187 14.57 -2.55 23.31
N TYR A 188 14.18 -1.37 22.82
CA TYR A 188 15.08 -0.21 22.77
C TYR A 188 15.54 0.21 24.17
N ASN A 189 14.62 0.36 25.12
CA ASN A 189 14.91 0.79 26.49
C ASN A 189 15.83 -0.20 27.23
N GLU A 190 15.63 -1.49 27.01
CA GLU A 190 16.42 -2.54 27.66
C GLU A 190 17.85 -2.64 27.09
N ASN A 191 18.01 -2.48 25.77
CA ASN A 191 19.26 -2.82 25.08
C ASN A 191 20.08 -1.59 24.62
N LEU A 192 19.44 -0.51 24.21
CA LEU A 192 20.14 0.62 23.57
C LEU A 192 20.13 1.91 24.40
N LYS A 193 19.10 2.14 25.17
CA LYS A 193 18.94 3.40 25.93
C LYS A 193 20.08 3.66 26.90
N LYS A 194 20.62 2.60 27.50
CA LYS A 194 21.77 2.72 28.42
C LYS A 194 23.02 3.26 27.71
N LEU A 195 23.24 2.82 26.47
CA LEU A 195 24.36 3.31 25.65
C LEU A 195 24.15 4.77 25.25
N GLU A 196 22.94 5.15 24.86
CA GLU A 196 22.57 6.54 24.52
C GLU A 196 22.77 7.49 25.72
N VAL A 197 22.35 7.05 26.91
CA VAL A 197 22.56 7.82 28.15
C VAL A 197 24.05 7.94 28.46
N TYR A 198 24.81 6.86 28.32
CA TYR A 198 26.25 6.87 28.52
C TYR A 198 26.96 7.84 27.58
N ASP A 199 26.64 7.80 26.28
CA ASP A 199 27.20 8.73 25.27
C ASP A 199 26.93 10.19 25.63
N ARG A 200 25.69 10.50 26.00
CA ARG A 200 25.30 11.86 26.43
C ARG A 200 26.06 12.33 27.65
N ASP A 201 26.21 11.47 28.66
CA ASP A 201 26.80 11.83 29.94
C ASP A 201 28.33 11.90 29.87
N ASN A 202 28.98 11.19 28.93
CA ASN A 202 30.44 11.14 28.78
C ASN A 202 30.96 11.85 27.52
N GLY A 203 30.08 12.42 26.68
CA GLY A 203 30.48 13.09 25.43
C GLY A 203 31.09 12.12 24.40
N THR A 204 30.69 10.86 24.44
CA THR A 204 31.11 9.80 23.52
C THR A 204 30.06 9.60 22.42
N ASP A 205 30.36 8.81 21.39
CA ASP A 205 29.47 8.52 20.26
C ASP A 205 29.50 7.03 19.88
N TYR A 206 29.36 6.18 20.88
CA TYR A 206 29.32 4.72 20.66
C TYR A 206 28.07 4.27 19.90
N MET A 207 26.96 5.03 20.00
CA MET A 207 25.76 4.74 19.20
C MET A 207 26.03 4.85 17.70
N SER A 208 26.77 5.88 17.27
CA SER A 208 27.16 6.01 15.86
C SER A 208 28.15 4.91 15.43
N PHE A 209 29.09 4.56 16.31
CA PHE A 209 29.99 3.44 16.08
C PHE A 209 29.24 2.11 15.91
N LEU A 210 28.27 1.82 16.79
CA LEU A 210 27.42 0.63 16.69
C LEU A 210 26.62 0.61 15.38
N ARG A 211 26.08 1.76 14.94
CA ARG A 211 25.38 1.87 13.66
C ARG A 211 26.30 1.59 12.46
N LEU A 212 27.53 2.08 12.51
CA LEU A 212 28.54 1.82 11.48
C LEU A 212 28.91 0.33 11.46
N TYR A 213 29.18 -0.24 12.61
CA TYR A 213 29.50 -1.67 12.74
C TYR A 213 28.40 -2.54 12.12
N LEU A 214 27.14 -2.34 12.53
CA LEU A 214 25.99 -3.09 12.01
C LEU A 214 25.66 -2.83 10.53
N LYS A 215 26.27 -1.82 9.91
CA LYS A 215 26.07 -1.53 8.49
C LYS A 215 27.09 -2.26 7.59
N TYR A 216 28.27 -2.55 8.10
CA TYR A 216 29.39 -3.10 7.32
C TYR A 216 29.76 -4.54 7.70
N ASP A 217 29.06 -5.12 8.71
CA ASP A 217 29.14 -6.52 9.09
C ASP A 217 27.93 -7.28 8.51
#